data_5d23132fc8ace2f6d39c6dbcfa7d1ee6
#
_entry.id   5d23132fc8ace2f6d39c6dbcfa7d1ee6
#
_cell.length_a   1.000
_cell.length_b   1.000
_cell.length_c   1.000
_cell.angle_alpha   90.00
_cell.angle_beta   90.00
_cell.angle_gamma   90.00
#
_symmetry.space_group_name_H-M   'P 1'
#
loop_
_entity.id
_entity.type
_entity.pdbx_description
1 polymer ?
#
loop_
_entity_poly.entity_id
_entity_poly.type
_entity_poly.pdbx_seq_one_letter_code
_entity_poly.pdbx_strand_id
1 'polypeptide(L)'
;MSRVFVNPLTELAEYEELNRDLNRGKGPVQISGCMDSQKVHLMWEAGETLPWKLVVTYDDSRAKEIYEDFRCFTDAVWLYPAKDLLFYNADIHGNLITRERMQVLRHLIEEKSGVVVTTIDGLMDHLLPLSMVESQILTVSQGEVIDIEEWKKRLVSLGYERMAQVDGMGQFSIRGGIVDIFPLTEELPVRIELWGDEVDSIRSFDPESQRSVEQLEEVVLYPATEIVLTPEQVEMGLEWITKSEKSYEKTLREQFQTEEAHRIRSIIEEFKENLKDGMATGSLDSYLTYFCQDAVSFAEYFPAEETAVFLDEPIRLKERGEAVETEFRESMMNRLEKGYLLPEQTSLLYSIRETLAELETPHTVCVTGLEQKLSGQEIKNRYSIQTRNINSYQNSFEMLIGDLKRWKKEKYRVVLLSGSRTRASRLAGDLREYELSAFCTDDPERSVQPGEILVTYGVLHRGFEYPQIKFVVITEG
;
A
#
# COMPACT_ATOMS: atom_id res chain seq x y z
N MET A 1 -18.83 3.43 -10.57
CA MET A 1 -19.54 2.22 -10.18
C MET A 1 -20.99 2.48 -9.87
N SER A 2 -21.86 1.46 -9.98
CA SER A 2 -23.31 1.64 -9.76
C SER A 2 -23.60 2.02 -8.30
N ARG A 3 -24.47 3.03 -8.08
CA ARG A 3 -24.99 3.42 -6.75
C ARG A 3 -25.75 2.31 -6.01
N VAL A 4 -25.91 1.15 -6.64
CA VAL A 4 -26.51 -0.05 -6.06
C VAL A 4 -25.89 -0.44 -4.72
N PHE A 5 -24.59 -0.17 -4.52
CA PHE A 5 -23.91 -0.49 -3.28
C PHE A 5 -24.03 0.59 -2.20
N VAL A 6 -24.24 1.86 -2.57
CA VAL A 6 -24.33 3.00 -1.64
C VAL A 6 -25.74 3.09 -1.01
N ASN A 7 -26.74 3.14 -1.82
CA ASN A 7 -28.12 3.41 -1.38
C ASN A 7 -28.63 2.47 -0.27
N PRO A 8 -28.33 1.16 -0.27
CA PRO A 8 -28.81 0.28 0.78
C PRO A 8 -28.31 0.59 2.18
N LEU A 9 -27.04 1.03 2.33
CA LEU A 9 -26.47 1.29 3.66
C LEU A 9 -27.10 2.48 4.37
N THR A 10 -27.59 3.48 3.62
CA THR A 10 -28.29 4.63 4.21
C THR A 10 -29.61 4.27 4.89
N GLU A 11 -30.14 3.07 4.65
CA GLU A 11 -31.31 2.54 5.34
C GLU A 11 -30.98 1.94 6.73
N LEU A 12 -29.71 1.80 7.07
CA LEU A 12 -29.24 1.35 8.39
C LEU A 12 -28.97 2.57 9.29
N ALA A 13 -29.74 2.72 10.35
CA ALA A 13 -29.61 3.86 11.28
C ALA A 13 -28.20 3.91 11.91
N GLU A 14 -27.67 2.76 12.27
CA GLU A 14 -26.34 2.61 12.83
C GLU A 14 -25.23 3.04 11.85
N TYR A 15 -25.41 2.78 10.56
CA TYR A 15 -24.48 3.26 9.53
C TYR A 15 -24.56 4.78 9.38
N GLU A 16 -25.77 5.35 9.34
CA GLU A 16 -25.93 6.80 9.22
C GLU A 16 -25.32 7.56 10.43
N GLU A 17 -25.48 7.01 11.62
CA GLU A 17 -24.87 7.59 12.83
C GLU A 17 -23.35 7.47 12.80
N LEU A 18 -22.81 6.29 12.46
CA LEU A 18 -21.38 6.06 12.27
C LEU A 18 -20.79 7.05 11.25
N ASN A 19 -21.41 7.15 10.06
CA ASN A 19 -20.92 7.99 8.97
C ASN A 19 -20.95 9.46 9.34
N ARG A 20 -21.99 9.87 10.08
CA ARG A 20 -22.08 11.24 10.65
C ARG A 20 -20.97 11.54 11.63
N ASP A 21 -20.70 10.60 12.53
CA ASP A 21 -19.64 10.79 13.53
C ASP A 21 -18.25 10.78 12.91
N LEU A 22 -18.01 9.88 11.92
CA LEU A 22 -16.78 9.83 11.16
C LEU A 22 -16.53 11.15 10.40
N ASN A 23 -17.50 11.61 9.62
CA ASN A 23 -17.38 12.84 8.84
C ASN A 23 -17.24 14.11 9.70
N ARG A 24 -17.68 14.08 10.97
CA ARG A 24 -17.55 15.19 11.92
C ARG A 24 -16.32 15.10 12.81
N GLY A 25 -15.45 14.11 12.60
CA GLY A 25 -14.24 13.94 13.43
C GLY A 25 -14.57 13.63 14.89
N LYS A 26 -15.57 12.78 15.16
CA LYS A 26 -15.93 12.36 16.51
C LYS A 26 -15.39 10.97 16.89
N GLY A 27 -14.42 10.47 16.13
CA GLY A 27 -13.76 9.19 16.42
C GLY A 27 -12.72 9.31 17.55
N PRO A 28 -12.05 8.19 17.86
CA PRO A 28 -12.28 6.84 17.30
C PRO A 28 -13.65 6.24 17.65
N VAL A 29 -14.27 5.60 16.67
CA VAL A 29 -15.53 4.85 16.83
C VAL A 29 -15.36 3.38 16.54
N GLN A 30 -16.23 2.52 17.04
CA GLN A 30 -16.21 1.08 16.76
C GLN A 30 -17.51 0.65 16.08
N ILE A 31 -17.40 -0.20 15.06
CA ILE A 31 -18.52 -0.94 14.49
C ILE A 31 -18.26 -2.43 14.56
N SER A 32 -19.24 -3.18 15.07
CA SER A 32 -19.21 -4.63 15.22
C SER A 32 -20.27 -5.33 14.36
N GLY A 33 -20.10 -6.65 14.19
CA GLY A 33 -21.00 -7.47 13.36
C GLY A 33 -20.62 -7.47 11.88
N CYS A 34 -19.45 -6.96 11.53
CA CYS A 34 -18.93 -6.89 10.16
C CYS A 34 -18.16 -8.17 9.81
N MET A 35 -18.33 -8.68 8.60
CA MET A 35 -17.71 -9.92 8.14
C MET A 35 -17.06 -9.78 6.77
N ASP A 36 -15.89 -10.39 6.58
CA ASP A 36 -15.18 -10.57 5.31
C ASP A 36 -15.31 -9.41 4.30
N SER A 37 -15.82 -9.68 3.10
CA SER A 37 -15.99 -8.66 2.04
C SER A 37 -17.04 -7.60 2.37
N GLN A 38 -17.95 -7.88 3.32
CA GLN A 38 -18.91 -6.87 3.79
C GLN A 38 -18.21 -5.72 4.54
N LYS A 39 -17.09 -6.00 5.25
CA LYS A 39 -16.27 -4.95 5.84
C LYS A 39 -15.78 -3.96 4.78
N VAL A 40 -15.34 -4.47 3.64
CA VAL A 40 -14.86 -3.64 2.53
C VAL A 40 -15.97 -2.77 1.95
N HIS A 41 -17.16 -3.32 1.79
CA HIS A 41 -18.33 -2.54 1.37
C HIS A 41 -18.64 -1.39 2.35
N LEU A 42 -18.62 -1.67 3.65
CA LEU A 42 -18.79 -0.64 4.68
C LEU A 42 -17.70 0.42 4.64
N MET A 43 -16.42 0.00 4.58
CA MET A 43 -15.28 0.91 4.53
C MET A 43 -15.27 1.77 3.25
N TRP A 44 -15.76 1.22 2.14
CA TRP A 44 -15.92 1.97 0.89
C TRP A 44 -16.91 3.12 1.06
N GLU A 45 -18.07 2.84 1.63
CA GLU A 45 -19.17 3.80 1.77
C GLU A 45 -18.91 4.81 2.90
N ALA A 46 -18.39 4.36 4.04
CA ALA A 46 -18.15 5.22 5.20
C ALA A 46 -17.04 6.24 4.91
N GLY A 47 -17.24 7.47 5.38
CA GLY A 47 -16.27 8.55 5.18
C GLY A 47 -16.22 9.07 3.73
N GLU A 48 -17.36 9.10 3.04
CA GLU A 48 -17.47 9.55 1.63
C GLU A 48 -16.94 10.99 1.43
N THR A 49 -17.02 11.84 2.46
CA THR A 49 -16.55 13.23 2.39
C THR A 49 -15.03 13.37 2.58
N LEU A 50 -14.35 12.31 3.01
CA LEU A 50 -12.91 12.30 3.23
C LEU A 50 -12.20 11.75 1.98
N PRO A 51 -11.26 12.51 1.40
CA PRO A 51 -10.63 12.12 0.14
C PRO A 51 -9.80 10.85 0.24
N TRP A 52 -9.14 10.61 1.38
CA TRP A 52 -8.30 9.44 1.59
C TRP A 52 -8.92 8.43 2.53
N LYS A 53 -8.65 7.16 2.27
CA LYS A 53 -8.96 6.04 3.16
C LYS A 53 -7.71 5.21 3.39
N LEU A 54 -7.26 5.12 4.63
CA LEU A 54 -6.18 4.25 5.05
C LEU A 54 -6.78 3.03 5.77
N VAL A 55 -6.61 1.85 5.18
CA VAL A 55 -7.11 0.59 5.72
C VAL A 55 -5.95 -0.24 6.23
N VAL A 56 -5.96 -0.53 7.53
CA VAL A 56 -4.89 -1.25 8.22
C VAL A 56 -5.40 -2.60 8.67
N THR A 57 -4.69 -3.67 8.28
CA THR A 57 -5.01 -5.04 8.69
C THR A 57 -3.80 -5.76 9.29
N TYR A 58 -3.95 -7.01 9.71
CA TYR A 58 -3.01 -7.72 10.56
C TYR A 58 -2.07 -8.68 9.81
N ASP A 59 -2.34 -9.02 8.54
CA ASP A 59 -1.45 -9.84 7.72
C ASP A 59 -1.60 -9.56 6.21
N ASP A 60 -0.58 -9.97 5.44
CA ASP A 60 -0.50 -9.71 3.99
C ASP A 60 -1.60 -10.41 3.21
N SER A 61 -2.01 -11.62 3.59
CA SER A 61 -3.09 -12.34 2.91
C SER A 61 -4.39 -11.58 3.04
N ARG A 62 -4.68 -11.06 4.25
CA ARG A 62 -5.88 -10.26 4.50
C ARG A 62 -5.80 -8.90 3.82
N ALA A 63 -4.63 -8.26 3.79
CA ALA A 63 -4.43 -7.00 3.07
C ALA A 63 -4.72 -7.18 1.57
N LYS A 64 -4.24 -8.26 0.98
CA LYS A 64 -4.49 -8.60 -0.42
C LYS A 64 -5.97 -8.88 -0.71
N GLU A 65 -6.65 -9.65 0.15
CA GLU A 65 -8.10 -9.88 0.02
C GLU A 65 -8.89 -8.56 0.08
N ILE A 66 -8.58 -7.69 1.05
CA ILE A 66 -9.22 -6.38 1.19
C ILE A 66 -8.96 -5.52 -0.05
N TYR A 67 -7.72 -5.47 -0.54
CA TYR A 67 -7.35 -4.74 -1.75
C TYR A 67 -8.12 -5.26 -2.98
N GLU A 68 -8.16 -6.58 -3.19
CA GLU A 68 -8.89 -7.18 -4.31
C GLU A 68 -10.40 -6.93 -4.22
N ASP A 69 -10.99 -6.96 -3.02
CA ASP A 69 -12.39 -6.62 -2.81
C ASP A 69 -12.67 -5.13 -3.08
N PHE A 70 -11.77 -4.21 -2.69
CA PHE A 70 -11.92 -2.79 -3.01
C PHE A 70 -11.94 -2.53 -4.52
N ARG A 71 -11.23 -3.30 -5.31
CA ARG A 71 -11.26 -3.21 -6.78
C ARG A 71 -12.63 -3.50 -7.39
N CYS A 72 -13.53 -4.13 -6.65
CA CYS A 72 -14.93 -4.23 -7.04
C CYS A 72 -15.65 -2.87 -7.02
N PHE A 73 -15.16 -1.92 -6.23
CA PHE A 73 -15.80 -0.63 -5.97
C PHE A 73 -15.07 0.54 -6.62
N THR A 74 -13.75 0.50 -6.70
CA THR A 74 -12.91 1.60 -7.23
C THR A 74 -11.63 1.08 -7.88
N ASP A 75 -11.15 1.82 -8.89
CA ASP A 75 -9.82 1.60 -9.47
C ASP A 75 -8.74 2.37 -8.69
N ALA A 76 -9.12 3.42 -7.91
CA ALA A 76 -8.23 4.20 -7.06
C ALA A 76 -8.00 3.50 -5.72
N VAL A 77 -7.41 2.32 -5.76
CA VAL A 77 -7.01 1.53 -4.59
C VAL A 77 -5.63 0.94 -4.81
N TRP A 78 -4.78 1.01 -3.77
CA TRP A 78 -3.40 0.55 -3.82
C TRP A 78 -3.06 -0.24 -2.57
N LEU A 79 -2.17 -1.22 -2.75
CA LEU A 79 -1.64 -2.05 -1.67
C LEU A 79 -0.21 -1.59 -1.34
N TYR A 80 0.02 -1.17 -0.09
CA TYR A 80 1.34 -0.81 0.42
C TYR A 80 1.89 -1.97 1.25
N PRO A 81 2.86 -2.74 0.72
CA PRO A 81 3.40 -3.91 1.40
C PRO A 81 4.38 -3.53 2.51
N ALA A 82 4.45 -4.36 3.57
CA ALA A 82 5.52 -4.28 4.55
C ALA A 82 6.86 -4.72 3.95
N LYS A 83 7.95 -4.16 4.46
CA LYS A 83 9.31 -4.66 4.21
C LYS A 83 9.67 -5.70 5.27
N ASP A 84 10.43 -6.71 4.88
CA ASP A 84 11.07 -7.60 5.83
C ASP A 84 12.40 -6.99 6.32
N LEU A 85 12.33 -6.36 7.49
CA LEU A 85 13.49 -5.69 8.10
C LEU A 85 14.54 -6.65 8.67
N LEU A 86 14.25 -7.95 8.75
CA LEU A 86 15.19 -8.95 9.28
C LEU A 86 16.15 -9.50 8.21
N PHE A 87 15.75 -9.44 6.92
CA PHE A 87 16.48 -10.05 5.81
C PHE A 87 17.05 -9.03 4.82
N TYR A 88 17.66 -7.96 5.30
CA TYR A 88 18.29 -6.92 4.47
C TYR A 88 19.29 -7.41 3.42
N ASN A 89 19.76 -8.64 3.50
CA ASN A 89 20.77 -9.20 2.58
C ASN A 89 20.19 -10.14 1.52
N ALA A 90 18.86 -10.24 1.36
CA ALA A 90 18.27 -11.09 0.34
C ALA A 90 17.84 -10.25 -0.88
N ASP A 91 18.75 -10.02 -1.80
CA ASP A 91 18.59 -9.22 -3.03
C ASP A 91 17.46 -9.70 -3.99
N ILE A 92 16.80 -10.81 -3.71
CA ILE A 92 15.90 -11.46 -4.70
C ILE A 92 14.49 -10.85 -4.71
N HIS A 93 14.03 -10.24 -3.60
CA HIS A 93 12.68 -9.66 -3.51
C HIS A 93 12.66 -8.13 -3.32
N GLY A 94 13.81 -7.49 -3.09
CA GLY A 94 13.90 -6.07 -2.78
C GLY A 94 13.27 -5.16 -3.84
N ASN A 95 13.54 -5.43 -5.13
CA ASN A 95 13.05 -4.58 -6.21
C ASN A 95 11.52 -4.64 -6.40
N LEU A 96 10.87 -5.80 -6.15
CA LEU A 96 9.41 -5.89 -6.30
C LEU A 96 8.68 -5.11 -5.21
N ILE A 97 9.07 -5.29 -3.94
CA ILE A 97 8.48 -4.57 -2.81
C ILE A 97 8.74 -3.07 -2.95
N THR A 98 9.97 -2.67 -3.28
CA THR A 98 10.32 -1.26 -3.51
C THR A 98 9.48 -0.67 -4.65
N ARG A 99 9.28 -1.41 -5.74
CA ARG A 99 8.40 -1.00 -6.84
C ARG A 99 6.97 -0.76 -6.39
N GLU A 100 6.37 -1.72 -5.69
CA GLU A 100 4.99 -1.62 -5.20
C GLU A 100 4.82 -0.42 -4.27
N ARG A 101 5.79 -0.21 -3.37
CA ARG A 101 5.79 0.93 -2.45
C ARG A 101 5.97 2.25 -3.20
N MET A 102 6.90 2.36 -4.14
CA MET A 102 7.11 3.56 -4.96
C MET A 102 5.90 3.89 -5.82
N GLN A 103 5.17 2.89 -6.32
CA GLN A 103 3.90 3.13 -7.01
C GLN A 103 2.86 3.78 -6.09
N VAL A 104 2.75 3.33 -4.83
CA VAL A 104 1.85 3.96 -3.85
C VAL A 104 2.29 5.39 -3.55
N LEU A 105 3.59 5.64 -3.34
CA LEU A 105 4.12 6.98 -3.11
C LEU A 105 3.80 7.92 -4.29
N ARG A 106 3.97 7.44 -5.53
CA ARG A 106 3.57 8.19 -6.72
C ARG A 106 2.11 8.61 -6.65
N HIS A 107 1.20 7.68 -6.35
CA HIS A 107 -0.22 7.98 -6.25
C HIS A 107 -0.55 8.95 -5.11
N LEU A 108 0.14 8.86 -3.97
CA LEU A 108 -0.02 9.83 -2.88
C LEU A 108 0.43 11.25 -3.27
N ILE A 109 1.40 11.37 -4.17
CA ILE A 109 1.90 12.66 -4.68
C ILE A 109 1.00 13.20 -5.81
N GLU A 110 0.60 12.36 -6.75
CA GLU A 110 -0.13 12.77 -7.95
C GLU A 110 -1.65 12.88 -7.73
N GLU A 111 -2.23 11.99 -6.93
CA GLU A 111 -3.67 11.87 -6.75
C GLU A 111 -4.16 12.72 -5.55
N LYS A 112 -5.43 13.08 -5.61
CA LYS A 112 -6.06 13.86 -4.53
C LYS A 112 -6.95 13.03 -3.61
N SER A 113 -7.19 11.77 -3.98
CA SER A 113 -8.08 10.88 -3.24
C SER A 113 -7.82 9.42 -3.61
N GLY A 114 -8.14 8.51 -2.69
CA GLY A 114 -8.05 7.07 -2.95
C GLY A 114 -8.07 6.23 -1.69
N VAL A 115 -7.86 4.94 -1.89
CA VAL A 115 -7.79 3.96 -0.81
C VAL A 115 -6.40 3.33 -0.79
N VAL A 116 -5.76 3.33 0.36
CA VAL A 116 -4.51 2.59 0.57
C VAL A 116 -4.75 1.52 1.61
N VAL A 117 -4.45 0.28 1.24
CA VAL A 117 -4.52 -0.89 2.13
C VAL A 117 -3.11 -1.27 2.53
N THR A 118 -2.87 -1.49 3.82
CA THR A 118 -1.57 -1.93 4.34
C THR A 118 -1.74 -2.83 5.55
N THR A 119 -0.64 -3.42 5.99
CA THR A 119 -0.57 -4.15 7.25
C THR A 119 0.00 -3.27 8.36
N ILE A 120 -0.23 -3.67 9.62
CA ILE A 120 0.36 -2.96 10.76
C ILE A 120 1.89 -2.94 10.68
N ASP A 121 2.50 -4.00 10.15
CA ASP A 121 3.94 -4.12 9.95
C ASP A 121 4.46 -3.00 9.03
N GLY A 122 3.73 -2.69 7.95
CA GLY A 122 4.10 -1.65 6.99
C GLY A 122 4.05 -0.22 7.55
N LEU A 123 3.40 -0.03 8.70
CA LEU A 123 3.30 1.26 9.39
C LEU A 123 4.38 1.46 10.46
N MET A 124 5.09 0.38 10.83
CA MET A 124 6.11 0.44 11.88
C MET A 124 7.47 0.89 11.37
N ASP A 125 7.67 0.96 10.05
CA ASP A 125 8.93 1.37 9.43
C ASP A 125 9.20 2.87 9.64
N HIS A 126 10.48 3.23 9.82
CA HIS A 126 10.95 4.60 9.67
C HIS A 126 11.14 4.92 8.18
N LEU A 127 10.55 6.04 7.73
CA LEU A 127 10.58 6.49 6.35
C LEU A 127 11.08 7.93 6.24
N LEU A 128 11.54 8.33 5.06
CA LEU A 128 11.77 9.74 4.74
C LEU A 128 10.42 10.47 4.65
N PRO A 129 10.33 11.75 5.05
CA PRO A 129 9.15 12.57 4.75
C PRO A 129 8.79 12.56 3.27
N LEU A 130 7.49 12.43 2.94
CA LEU A 130 7.02 12.35 1.55
C LEU A 130 7.50 13.54 0.70
N SER A 131 7.56 14.74 1.29
CA SER A 131 8.09 15.95 0.64
C SER A 131 9.55 15.83 0.21
N MET A 132 10.35 15.04 0.91
CA MET A 132 11.74 14.78 0.51
C MET A 132 11.78 13.91 -0.74
N VAL A 133 10.95 12.86 -0.82
CA VAL A 133 10.82 12.01 -2.02
C VAL A 133 10.32 12.85 -3.19
N GLU A 134 9.29 13.66 -2.99
CA GLU A 134 8.72 14.56 -4.00
C GLU A 134 9.76 15.54 -4.56
N SER A 135 10.60 16.12 -3.69
CA SER A 135 11.67 17.05 -4.11
C SER A 135 12.74 16.42 -5.01
N GLN A 136 12.80 15.10 -5.09
CA GLN A 136 13.77 14.35 -5.87
C GLN A 136 13.23 13.88 -7.22
N ILE A 137 11.95 14.12 -7.51
CA ILE A 137 11.34 13.78 -8.81
C ILE A 137 11.99 14.63 -9.90
N LEU A 138 12.36 14.00 -11.01
CA LEU A 138 12.90 14.66 -12.18
C LEU A 138 11.85 14.66 -13.30
N THR A 139 11.59 15.83 -13.86
CA THR A 139 10.77 15.94 -15.08
C THR A 139 11.69 16.34 -16.22
N VAL A 140 11.53 15.71 -17.35
CA VAL A 140 12.31 15.98 -18.58
C VAL A 140 11.35 16.18 -19.73
N SER A 141 11.52 17.29 -20.43
CA SER A 141 10.70 17.65 -21.57
C SER A 141 11.54 17.73 -22.85
N GLN A 142 10.90 17.51 -24.00
CA GLN A 142 11.54 17.72 -25.30
C GLN A 142 11.98 19.18 -25.45
N GLY A 143 13.19 19.41 -25.97
CA GLY A 143 13.80 20.74 -26.10
C GLY A 143 14.57 21.21 -24.85
N GLU A 144 14.55 20.47 -23.76
CA GLU A 144 15.34 20.79 -22.56
C GLU A 144 16.83 20.53 -22.77
N VAL A 145 17.68 21.35 -22.15
CA VAL A 145 19.14 21.15 -22.18
C VAL A 145 19.59 20.41 -20.92
N ILE A 146 20.26 19.29 -21.10
CA ILE A 146 20.72 18.43 -20.00
C ILE A 146 22.23 18.14 -20.10
N ASP A 147 22.92 18.18 -18.95
CA ASP A 147 24.29 17.70 -18.83
C ASP A 147 24.30 16.20 -18.51
N ILE A 148 24.79 15.38 -19.42
CA ILE A 148 24.83 13.91 -19.30
C ILE A 148 25.64 13.46 -18.08
N GLU A 149 26.75 14.13 -17.76
CA GLU A 149 27.62 13.73 -16.63
C GLU A 149 26.96 14.09 -15.28
N GLU A 150 26.24 15.19 -15.20
CA GLU A 150 25.42 15.54 -14.04
C GLU A 150 24.24 14.56 -13.90
N TRP A 151 23.55 14.28 -15.02
CA TRP A 151 22.43 13.33 -15.07
C TRP A 151 22.83 11.93 -14.61
N LYS A 152 23.97 11.45 -15.06
CA LYS A 152 24.51 10.16 -14.61
C LYS A 152 24.68 10.10 -13.09
N LYS A 153 25.23 11.14 -12.48
CA LYS A 153 25.37 11.23 -11.01
C LYS A 153 24.01 11.27 -10.34
N ARG A 154 23.10 12.05 -10.92
CA ARG A 154 21.74 12.21 -10.40
C ARG A 154 20.97 10.92 -10.43
N LEU A 155 20.97 10.16 -11.55
CA LEU A 155 20.28 8.86 -11.65
C LEU A 155 20.85 7.85 -10.64
N VAL A 156 22.15 7.79 -10.45
CA VAL A 156 22.77 6.94 -9.40
C VAL A 156 22.27 7.37 -8.01
N SER A 157 22.22 8.68 -7.70
CA SER A 157 21.72 9.16 -6.40
C SER A 157 20.25 8.87 -6.17
N LEU A 158 19.47 8.72 -7.26
CA LEU A 158 18.05 8.31 -7.23
C LEU A 158 17.88 6.79 -7.12
N GLY A 159 18.96 6.03 -7.00
CA GLY A 159 18.92 4.58 -6.83
C GLY A 159 18.86 3.77 -8.12
N TYR A 160 19.00 4.40 -9.30
CA TYR A 160 19.06 3.68 -10.56
C TYR A 160 20.42 2.99 -10.74
N GLU A 161 20.40 1.72 -11.15
CA GLU A 161 21.58 0.95 -11.47
C GLU A 161 22.04 1.19 -12.91
N ARG A 162 23.36 1.47 -13.08
CA ARG A 162 23.90 1.68 -14.40
C ARG A 162 24.24 0.36 -15.09
N MET A 163 23.62 0.12 -16.25
CA MET A 163 23.79 -1.08 -17.07
C MET A 163 24.34 -0.73 -18.46
N ALA A 164 24.87 -1.75 -19.16
CA ALA A 164 25.26 -1.58 -20.56
C ALA A 164 24.03 -1.44 -21.48
N GLN A 165 22.94 -2.11 -21.13
CA GLN A 165 21.64 -2.06 -21.78
C GLN A 165 20.57 -2.21 -20.69
N VAL A 166 19.45 -1.50 -20.84
CA VAL A 166 18.30 -1.58 -19.93
C VAL A 166 17.44 -2.78 -20.32
N ASP A 167 17.26 -3.70 -19.38
CA ASP A 167 16.39 -4.88 -19.50
C ASP A 167 15.49 -5.11 -18.27
N GLY A 168 15.71 -4.35 -17.18
CA GLY A 168 14.94 -4.42 -15.95
C GLY A 168 14.60 -3.06 -15.35
N MET A 169 13.58 -3.02 -14.50
CA MET A 169 13.17 -1.82 -13.79
C MET A 169 14.26 -1.36 -12.81
N GLY A 170 14.37 -0.05 -12.60
CA GLY A 170 15.40 0.57 -11.77
C GLY A 170 16.76 0.68 -12.45
N GLN A 171 16.86 0.37 -13.74
CA GLN A 171 18.11 0.45 -14.51
C GLN A 171 18.14 1.67 -15.43
N PHE A 172 19.37 2.13 -15.72
CA PHE A 172 19.62 3.11 -16.76
C PHE A 172 20.87 2.77 -17.58
N SER A 173 20.93 3.26 -18.82
CA SER A 173 22.08 3.14 -19.72
C SER A 173 22.33 4.45 -20.44
N ILE A 174 23.59 4.83 -20.60
CA ILE A 174 24.00 6.01 -21.37
C ILE A 174 24.97 5.56 -22.46
N ARG A 175 24.61 5.82 -23.72
CA ARG A 175 25.39 5.43 -24.90
C ARG A 175 25.42 6.57 -25.90
N GLY A 176 26.52 7.36 -25.90
CA GLY A 176 26.60 8.57 -26.69
C GLY A 176 25.55 9.60 -26.27
N GLY A 177 24.72 10.05 -27.19
CA GLY A 177 23.59 10.95 -26.93
C GLY A 177 22.27 10.25 -26.62
N ILE A 178 22.29 8.98 -26.18
CA ILE A 178 21.08 8.21 -25.85
C ILE A 178 21.12 7.87 -24.36
N VAL A 179 20.04 8.20 -23.65
CA VAL A 179 19.81 7.82 -22.25
C VAL A 179 18.57 6.94 -22.20
N ASP A 180 18.75 5.68 -21.83
CA ASP A 180 17.67 4.72 -21.59
C ASP A 180 17.46 4.57 -20.09
N ILE A 181 16.21 4.64 -19.61
CA ILE A 181 15.85 4.55 -18.20
C ILE A 181 14.61 3.69 -18.06
N PHE A 182 14.60 2.76 -17.09
CA PHE A 182 13.40 1.99 -16.76
C PHE A 182 12.93 2.33 -15.34
N PRO A 183 12.00 3.31 -15.18
CA PRO A 183 11.48 3.68 -13.88
C PRO A 183 10.72 2.54 -13.21
N LEU A 184 10.73 2.50 -11.87
CA LEU A 184 9.93 1.54 -11.08
C LEU A 184 8.42 1.78 -11.21
N THR A 185 8.05 3.02 -11.54
CA THR A 185 6.65 3.47 -11.61
C THR A 185 6.02 3.28 -12.99
N GLU A 186 6.81 2.90 -14.00
CA GLU A 186 6.35 2.73 -15.38
C GLU A 186 6.40 1.26 -15.81
N GLU A 187 5.54 0.90 -16.78
CA GLU A 187 5.52 -0.45 -17.34
C GLU A 187 6.56 -0.64 -18.47
N LEU A 188 6.98 0.44 -19.09
CA LEU A 188 7.93 0.45 -20.20
C LEU A 188 9.10 1.38 -19.89
N PRO A 189 10.33 1.02 -20.31
CA PRO A 189 11.46 1.93 -20.28
C PRO A 189 11.30 3.09 -21.25
N VAL A 190 11.98 4.21 -20.94
CA VAL A 190 11.97 5.41 -21.72
C VAL A 190 13.36 5.65 -22.33
N ARG A 191 13.41 6.03 -23.59
CA ARG A 191 14.60 6.44 -24.32
C ARG A 191 14.54 7.94 -24.60
N ILE A 192 15.55 8.66 -24.14
CA ILE A 192 15.77 10.08 -24.36
C ILE A 192 16.93 10.21 -25.34
N GLU A 193 16.70 10.81 -26.49
CA GLU A 193 17.74 11.08 -27.49
C GLU A 193 18.12 12.55 -27.45
N LEU A 194 19.41 12.81 -27.46
CA LEU A 194 19.97 14.16 -27.39
C LEU A 194 20.61 14.54 -28.72
N TRP A 195 20.39 15.81 -29.16
CA TRP A 195 21.18 16.46 -30.16
C TRP A 195 22.12 17.47 -29.50
N GLY A 196 23.38 17.11 -29.37
CA GLY A 196 24.30 17.81 -28.47
C GLY A 196 23.85 17.60 -27.01
N ASP A 197 23.47 18.68 -26.33
CA ASP A 197 22.98 18.66 -24.96
C ASP A 197 21.45 18.88 -24.88
N GLU A 198 20.78 19.08 -26.02
CA GLU A 198 19.33 19.34 -26.10
C GLU A 198 18.57 18.03 -26.32
N VAL A 199 17.46 17.82 -25.60
CA VAL A 199 16.54 16.68 -25.77
C VAL A 199 15.80 16.78 -27.09
N ASP A 200 16.17 15.95 -28.07
CA ASP A 200 15.57 15.91 -29.39
C ASP A 200 14.27 15.09 -29.39
N SER A 201 14.25 13.94 -28.75
CA SER A 201 13.05 13.10 -28.66
C SER A 201 13.02 12.28 -27.39
N ILE A 202 11.78 11.99 -26.93
CA ILE A 202 11.49 11.10 -25.81
C ILE A 202 10.51 10.04 -26.30
N ARG A 203 10.77 8.74 -26.01
CA ARG A 203 9.87 7.64 -26.40
C ARG A 203 9.93 6.48 -25.43
N SER A 204 8.81 5.79 -25.22
CA SER A 204 8.82 4.48 -24.61
C SER A 204 9.30 3.41 -25.60
N PHE A 205 9.87 2.33 -25.09
CA PHE A 205 10.30 1.21 -25.91
C PHE A 205 10.10 -0.13 -25.20
N ASP A 206 9.99 -1.17 -26.00
CA ASP A 206 9.92 -2.56 -25.50
C ASP A 206 11.31 -3.05 -25.13
N PRO A 207 11.55 -3.50 -23.86
CA PRO A 207 12.89 -3.85 -23.39
C PRO A 207 13.49 -5.08 -24.07
N GLU A 208 12.67 -6.02 -24.58
CA GLU A 208 13.15 -7.23 -25.26
C GLU A 208 13.54 -6.95 -26.71
N SER A 209 12.66 -6.30 -27.48
CA SER A 209 12.87 -6.02 -28.90
C SER A 209 13.62 -4.70 -29.15
N GLN A 210 13.76 -3.84 -28.16
CA GLN A 210 14.35 -2.49 -28.24
C GLN A 210 13.62 -1.55 -29.23
N ARG A 211 12.39 -1.88 -29.62
CA ARG A 211 11.60 -1.07 -30.56
C ARG A 211 10.77 -0.02 -29.80
N SER A 212 10.70 1.16 -30.40
CA SER A 212 9.83 2.24 -29.88
C SER A 212 8.37 1.81 -29.91
N VAL A 213 7.65 2.16 -28.84
CA VAL A 213 6.22 1.91 -28.67
C VAL A 213 5.43 3.20 -28.85
N GLU A 214 5.77 4.25 -28.10
CA GLU A 214 5.06 5.52 -28.10
C GLU A 214 6.04 6.69 -28.02
N GLN A 215 5.69 7.82 -28.65
CA GLN A 215 6.43 9.07 -28.52
C GLN A 215 5.82 9.89 -27.39
N LEU A 216 6.67 10.47 -26.56
CA LEU A 216 6.31 11.24 -25.37
C LEU A 216 6.80 12.68 -25.54
N GLU A 217 6.07 13.65 -25.01
CA GLU A 217 6.51 15.05 -24.94
C GLU A 217 7.37 15.31 -23.69
N GLU A 218 7.05 14.56 -22.62
CA GLU A 218 7.75 14.66 -21.36
C GLU A 218 7.77 13.30 -20.63
N VAL A 219 8.69 13.13 -19.68
CA VAL A 219 8.74 12.00 -18.77
C VAL A 219 9.00 12.46 -17.34
N VAL A 220 8.28 11.86 -16.38
CA VAL A 220 8.48 12.07 -14.96
C VAL A 220 9.20 10.86 -14.37
N LEU A 221 10.36 11.08 -13.78
CA LEU A 221 11.22 10.05 -13.21
C LEU A 221 11.16 10.11 -11.70
N TYR A 222 10.53 9.13 -11.11
CA TYR A 222 10.54 8.90 -9.67
C TYR A 222 11.83 8.20 -9.26
N PRO A 223 12.29 8.37 -8.01
CA PRO A 223 13.42 7.59 -7.50
C PRO A 223 13.18 6.07 -7.63
N ALA A 224 14.25 5.32 -7.87
CA ALA A 224 14.24 3.86 -7.86
C ALA A 224 14.50 3.28 -6.46
N THR A 225 14.45 4.12 -5.43
CA THR A 225 14.60 3.77 -4.02
C THR A 225 13.74 4.68 -3.17
N GLU A 226 13.28 4.20 -2.01
CA GLU A 226 12.56 5.04 -1.05
C GLU A 226 13.49 5.98 -0.25
N ILE A 227 14.79 5.70 -0.24
CA ILE A 227 15.78 6.49 0.51
C ILE A 227 16.65 7.23 -0.49
N VAL A 228 16.38 8.51 -0.64
CA VAL A 228 17.18 9.44 -1.41
C VAL A 228 17.76 10.50 -0.46
N LEU A 229 19.08 10.52 -0.34
CA LEU A 229 19.77 11.40 0.59
C LEU A 229 20.40 12.57 -0.16
N THR A 230 20.38 13.74 0.47
CA THR A 230 21.16 14.89 -0.01
C THR A 230 22.65 14.71 0.35
N PRO A 231 23.57 15.38 -0.36
CA PRO A 231 24.99 15.34 -0.01
C PRO A 231 25.28 15.73 1.44
N GLU A 232 24.54 16.71 1.97
CA GLU A 232 24.67 17.18 3.36
C GLU A 232 24.23 16.09 4.34
N GLN A 233 23.13 15.37 4.05
CA GLN A 233 22.68 14.26 4.89
C GLN A 233 23.70 13.12 4.87
N VAL A 234 24.29 12.82 3.71
CA VAL A 234 25.34 11.80 3.58
C VAL A 234 26.56 12.16 4.44
N GLU A 235 27.03 13.42 4.37
CA GLU A 235 28.17 13.88 5.15
C GLU A 235 27.90 13.78 6.67
N MET A 236 26.78 14.35 7.14
CA MET A 236 26.40 14.29 8.55
C MET A 236 26.19 12.85 9.05
N GLY A 237 25.53 12.02 8.25
CA GLY A 237 25.31 10.62 8.61
C GLY A 237 26.60 9.82 8.72
N LEU A 238 27.55 10.01 7.80
CA LEU A 238 28.87 9.39 7.84
C LEU A 238 29.71 9.82 9.06
N GLU A 239 29.60 11.10 9.45
CA GLU A 239 30.23 11.58 10.69
C GLU A 239 29.64 10.89 11.91
N TRP A 240 28.33 10.79 11.97
CA TRP A 240 27.65 10.14 13.08
C TRP A 240 27.94 8.64 13.15
N ILE A 241 27.85 7.92 12.02
CA ILE A 241 28.24 6.50 11.92
C ILE A 241 29.69 6.31 12.42
N THR A 242 30.60 7.18 12.01
CA THR A 242 32.01 7.09 12.43
C THR A 242 32.18 7.30 13.93
N LYS A 243 31.41 8.20 14.52
CA LYS A 243 31.42 8.45 15.97
C LYS A 243 30.84 7.27 16.74
N SER A 244 29.71 6.74 16.28
CA SER A 244 29.05 5.56 16.87
C SER A 244 29.95 4.33 16.79
N GLU A 245 30.55 4.05 15.61
CA GLU A 245 31.53 2.97 15.39
C GLU A 245 32.65 3.01 16.41
N LYS A 246 33.36 4.16 16.53
CA LYS A 246 34.48 4.31 17.47
C LYS A 246 34.06 4.12 18.93
N SER A 247 32.90 4.63 19.30
CA SER A 247 32.36 4.47 20.65
C SER A 247 32.04 3.01 20.96
N TYR A 248 31.36 2.34 20.01
CA TYR A 248 30.96 0.94 20.18
C TYR A 248 32.16 -0.02 20.12
N GLU A 249 33.09 0.18 19.18
CA GLU A 249 34.35 -0.58 19.12
C GLU A 249 35.11 -0.52 20.45
N LYS A 250 35.18 0.68 21.06
CA LYS A 250 35.83 0.86 22.36
C LYS A 250 35.11 0.04 23.44
N THR A 251 33.79 0.09 23.50
CA THR A 251 32.98 -0.66 24.46
C THR A 251 33.20 -2.17 24.32
N LEU A 252 33.22 -2.70 23.09
CA LEU A 252 33.46 -4.13 22.83
C LEU A 252 34.86 -4.55 23.27
N ARG A 253 35.88 -3.71 23.03
CA ARG A 253 37.29 -3.98 23.49
C ARG A 253 37.40 -3.97 25.01
N GLU A 254 36.71 -3.07 25.70
CA GLU A 254 36.67 -3.03 27.17
C GLU A 254 35.98 -4.28 27.75
N GLN A 255 35.10 -4.90 27.00
CA GLN A 255 34.42 -6.17 27.32
C GLN A 255 35.21 -7.41 26.86
N PHE A 256 36.41 -7.26 26.34
CA PHE A 256 37.25 -8.32 25.75
C PHE A 256 36.65 -9.01 24.51
N GLN A 257 35.73 -8.38 23.84
CA GLN A 257 35.08 -8.85 22.59
C GLN A 257 35.86 -8.31 21.38
N THR A 258 37.09 -8.77 21.21
CA THR A 258 38.00 -8.23 20.17
C THR A 258 37.64 -8.67 18.76
N GLU A 259 37.00 -9.85 18.58
CA GLU A 259 36.54 -10.32 17.27
C GLU A 259 35.32 -9.51 16.79
N GLU A 260 34.40 -9.23 17.69
CA GLU A 260 33.20 -8.40 17.44
C GLU A 260 33.63 -6.96 17.11
N ALA A 261 34.59 -6.41 17.87
CA ALA A 261 35.13 -5.09 17.60
C ALA A 261 35.81 -4.98 16.22
N HIS A 262 36.52 -6.01 15.78
CA HIS A 262 37.09 -6.04 14.44
C HIS A 262 36.00 -6.18 13.37
N ARG A 263 35.00 -7.02 13.60
CA ARG A 263 33.90 -7.28 12.67
C ARG A 263 33.11 -6.03 12.39
N ILE A 264 32.64 -5.32 13.43
CA ILE A 264 31.85 -4.08 13.22
C ILE A 264 32.63 -3.03 12.47
N ARG A 265 33.95 -2.88 12.78
CA ARG A 265 34.80 -1.98 12.04
C ARG A 265 34.88 -2.32 10.55
N SER A 266 35.10 -3.60 10.20
CA SER A 266 35.16 -4.03 8.79
C SER A 266 33.85 -3.78 8.05
N ILE A 267 32.71 -4.08 8.68
CA ILE A 267 31.40 -3.85 8.10
C ILE A 267 31.17 -2.36 7.82
N ILE A 268 31.54 -1.49 8.76
CA ILE A 268 31.35 -0.05 8.60
C ILE A 268 32.31 0.55 7.58
N GLU A 269 33.56 0.07 7.53
CA GLU A 269 34.52 0.48 6.49
C GLU A 269 33.99 0.10 5.09
N GLU A 270 33.53 -1.13 4.90
CA GLU A 270 32.92 -1.61 3.64
C GLU A 270 31.69 -0.80 3.26
N PHE A 271 30.79 -0.54 4.21
CA PHE A 271 29.61 0.30 3.97
C PHE A 271 29.99 1.71 3.49
N LYS A 272 30.97 2.33 4.14
CA LYS A 272 31.43 3.67 3.77
C LYS A 272 32.07 3.70 2.37
N GLU A 273 32.81 2.66 1.98
CA GLU A 273 33.37 2.53 0.64
C GLU A 273 32.24 2.37 -0.40
N ASN A 274 31.32 1.44 -0.18
CA ASN A 274 30.19 1.22 -1.06
C ASN A 274 29.32 2.47 -1.23
N LEU A 275 29.09 3.23 -0.17
CA LEU A 275 28.32 4.48 -0.24
C LEU A 275 29.03 5.55 -1.10
N LYS A 276 30.37 5.67 -1.00
CA LYS A 276 31.15 6.60 -1.82
C LYS A 276 31.13 6.22 -3.30
N ASP A 277 31.10 4.93 -3.59
CA ASP A 277 31.05 4.39 -4.95
C ASP A 277 29.64 4.37 -5.55
N GLY A 278 28.63 4.80 -4.79
CA GLY A 278 27.22 4.81 -5.20
C GLY A 278 26.56 3.41 -5.24
N MET A 279 27.17 2.42 -4.58
CA MET A 279 26.72 1.01 -4.58
C MET A 279 25.94 0.61 -3.32
N ALA A 280 25.70 1.53 -2.37
CA ALA A 280 25.13 1.20 -1.06
C ALA A 280 23.60 1.24 -0.98
N THR A 281 22.89 1.36 -2.11
CA THR A 281 21.42 1.54 -2.14
C THR A 281 20.67 0.46 -1.38
N GLY A 282 21.06 -0.80 -1.48
CA GLY A 282 20.38 -1.92 -0.80
C GLY A 282 20.60 -2.01 0.71
N SER A 283 21.56 -1.26 1.28
CA SER A 283 21.86 -1.28 2.72
C SER A 283 21.45 -0.02 3.47
N LEU A 284 21.03 1.04 2.77
CA LEU A 284 20.69 2.34 3.37
C LEU A 284 19.53 2.23 4.38
N ASP A 285 18.54 1.35 4.14
CA ASP A 285 17.43 1.13 5.07
C ASP A 285 17.92 0.86 6.50
N SER A 286 18.97 0.05 6.65
CA SER A 286 19.52 -0.30 7.97
C SER A 286 20.27 0.84 8.66
N TYR A 287 20.59 1.89 7.94
CA TYR A 287 21.31 3.06 8.46
C TYR A 287 20.48 4.34 8.45
N LEU A 288 19.18 4.26 8.14
CA LEU A 288 18.31 5.43 7.98
C LEU A 288 18.36 6.38 9.19
N THR A 289 18.39 5.85 10.41
CA THR A 289 18.47 6.64 11.64
C THR A 289 19.70 7.53 11.75
N TYR A 290 20.77 7.22 11.04
CA TYR A 290 21.98 8.07 11.00
C TYR A 290 21.86 9.20 9.98
N PHE A 291 21.09 9.01 8.91
CA PHE A 291 20.97 9.97 7.82
C PHE A 291 19.75 10.87 7.93
N CYS A 292 18.69 10.42 8.62
CA CYS A 292 17.44 11.16 8.77
C CYS A 292 16.99 11.17 10.23
N GLN A 293 17.04 12.35 10.84
CA GLN A 293 16.55 12.55 12.22
C GLN A 293 15.04 12.82 12.26
N ASP A 294 14.49 13.30 11.16
CA ASP A 294 13.07 13.63 10.98
C ASP A 294 12.33 12.50 10.24
N ALA A 295 12.73 11.25 10.53
CA ALA A 295 12.03 10.09 9.97
C ALA A 295 10.58 10.06 10.46
N VAL A 296 9.67 9.64 9.57
CA VAL A 296 8.23 9.59 9.79
C VAL A 296 7.70 8.16 9.60
N SER A 297 6.49 7.91 10.08
CA SER A 297 5.76 6.69 9.75
C SER A 297 5.02 6.82 8.42
N PHE A 298 4.58 5.71 7.84
CA PHE A 298 3.73 5.76 6.64
C PHE A 298 2.37 6.43 6.91
N ALA A 299 1.86 6.37 8.15
CA ALA A 299 0.61 7.02 8.52
C ALA A 299 0.69 8.55 8.40
N GLU A 300 1.86 9.15 8.63
CA GLU A 300 2.08 10.60 8.50
C GLU A 300 1.99 11.13 7.05
N TYR A 301 2.01 10.24 6.05
CA TYR A 301 1.75 10.64 4.66
C TYR A 301 0.29 11.00 4.40
N PHE A 302 -0.60 10.68 5.34
CA PHE A 302 -2.03 10.93 5.24
C PHE A 302 -2.45 12.06 6.17
N PRO A 303 -2.95 13.20 5.63
CA PRO A 303 -3.46 14.29 6.48
C PRO A 303 -4.62 13.81 7.35
N ALA A 304 -4.51 13.95 8.67
CA ALA A 304 -5.47 13.40 9.62
C ALA A 304 -6.90 13.93 9.43
N GLU A 305 -7.04 15.19 8.98
CA GLU A 305 -8.34 15.84 8.74
C GLU A 305 -8.98 15.44 7.40
N GLU A 306 -8.22 14.79 6.52
CA GLU A 306 -8.65 14.40 5.16
C GLU A 306 -8.71 12.89 4.99
N THR A 307 -8.41 12.11 6.04
CA THR A 307 -8.25 10.66 5.94
C THR A 307 -9.15 9.91 6.89
N ALA A 308 -10.00 9.03 6.34
CA ALA A 308 -10.68 8.01 7.11
C ALA A 308 -9.72 6.84 7.38
N VAL A 309 -9.44 6.56 8.64
CA VAL A 309 -8.60 5.43 9.07
C VAL A 309 -9.48 4.25 9.49
N PHE A 310 -9.33 3.11 8.84
CA PHE A 310 -10.05 1.88 9.18
C PHE A 310 -9.10 0.84 9.76
N LEU A 311 -9.37 0.42 11.00
CA LEU A 311 -8.60 -0.61 11.69
C LEU A 311 -9.38 -1.93 11.63
N ASP A 312 -8.92 -2.87 10.79
CA ASP A 312 -9.53 -4.21 10.67
C ASP A 312 -9.06 -5.11 11.81
N GLU A 313 -9.97 -5.48 12.71
CA GLU A 313 -9.73 -6.31 13.90
C GLU A 313 -8.59 -5.76 14.81
N PRO A 314 -8.77 -4.63 15.48
CA PRO A 314 -7.72 -3.92 16.24
C PRO A 314 -6.94 -4.77 17.25
N ILE A 315 -7.58 -5.78 17.86
CA ILE A 315 -6.88 -6.71 18.77
C ILE A 315 -5.81 -7.49 18.01
N ARG A 316 -6.14 -7.98 16.80
CA ARG A 316 -5.19 -8.71 15.95
C ARG A 316 -4.06 -7.81 15.46
N LEU A 317 -4.37 -6.52 15.16
CA LEU A 317 -3.35 -5.54 14.81
C LEU A 317 -2.33 -5.40 15.94
N LYS A 318 -2.81 -5.23 17.16
CA LYS A 318 -1.96 -5.12 18.34
C LYS A 318 -1.13 -6.37 18.56
N GLU A 319 -1.73 -7.56 18.55
CA GLU A 319 -1.05 -8.84 18.71
C GLU A 319 0.04 -9.05 17.65
N ARG A 320 -0.26 -8.71 16.39
CA ARG A 320 0.72 -8.78 15.30
C ARG A 320 1.87 -7.82 15.50
N GLY A 321 1.59 -6.55 15.81
CA GLY A 321 2.61 -5.54 16.04
C GLY A 321 3.51 -5.86 17.24
N GLU A 322 2.96 -6.37 18.34
CA GLU A 322 3.73 -6.86 19.50
C GLU A 322 4.66 -8.03 19.12
N ALA A 323 4.19 -8.93 18.24
CA ALA A 323 5.02 -10.04 17.75
C ALA A 323 6.17 -9.52 16.87
N VAL A 324 5.90 -8.62 15.93
CA VAL A 324 6.91 -8.00 15.06
C VAL A 324 7.95 -7.24 15.88
N GLU A 325 7.52 -6.41 16.82
CA GLU A 325 8.42 -5.64 17.70
C GLU A 325 9.32 -6.57 18.53
N THR A 326 8.79 -7.67 19.03
CA THR A 326 9.54 -8.65 19.82
C THR A 326 10.59 -9.37 18.97
N GLU A 327 10.17 -9.88 17.81
CA GLU A 327 11.05 -10.58 16.87
C GLU A 327 12.18 -9.67 16.36
N PHE A 328 11.86 -8.44 16.00
CA PHE A 328 12.83 -7.44 15.57
C PHE A 328 13.84 -7.15 16.69
N ARG A 329 13.36 -6.84 17.89
CA ARG A 329 14.22 -6.54 19.03
C ARG A 329 15.17 -7.70 19.35
N GLU A 330 14.69 -8.94 19.42
CA GLU A 330 15.52 -10.11 19.70
C GLU A 330 16.57 -10.33 18.61
N SER A 331 16.19 -10.20 17.34
CA SER A 331 17.13 -10.30 16.21
C SER A 331 18.19 -9.22 16.24
N MET A 332 17.80 -7.95 16.44
CA MET A 332 18.73 -6.83 16.48
C MET A 332 19.69 -6.90 17.66
N MET A 333 19.21 -7.27 18.84
CA MET A 333 20.08 -7.44 20.01
C MET A 333 21.11 -8.55 19.81
N ASN A 334 20.71 -9.68 19.24
CA ASN A 334 21.62 -10.78 18.92
C ASN A 334 22.71 -10.36 17.91
N ARG A 335 22.33 -9.59 16.89
CA ARG A 335 23.28 -9.05 15.89
C ARG A 335 24.19 -7.99 16.50
N LEU A 336 23.66 -7.12 17.35
CA LEU A 336 24.44 -6.12 18.07
C LEU A 336 25.50 -6.79 18.92
N GLU A 337 25.13 -7.72 19.82
CA GLU A 337 26.06 -8.45 20.69
C GLU A 337 27.20 -9.15 19.91
N LYS A 338 26.91 -9.59 18.68
CA LYS A 338 27.90 -10.23 17.80
C LYS A 338 28.70 -9.24 16.93
N GLY A 339 28.53 -7.94 17.10
CA GLY A 339 29.24 -6.92 16.34
C GLY A 339 28.86 -6.84 14.85
N TYR A 340 27.61 -7.12 14.49
CA TYR A 340 27.09 -6.97 13.12
C TYR A 340 26.38 -5.65 12.89
N LEU A 341 25.99 -4.95 13.93
CA LEU A 341 25.23 -3.70 13.89
C LEU A 341 25.83 -2.66 14.84
N LEU A 342 25.55 -1.41 14.58
CA LEU A 342 25.74 -0.32 15.52
C LEU A 342 24.49 -0.16 16.42
N PRO A 343 24.64 0.42 17.63
CA PRO A 343 23.53 0.53 18.59
C PRO A 343 22.28 1.20 18.02
N GLU A 344 22.42 2.28 17.25
CA GLU A 344 21.31 3.05 16.71
C GLU A 344 20.49 2.30 15.67
N GLN A 345 21.08 1.26 15.04
CA GLN A 345 20.35 0.39 14.09
C GLN A 345 19.29 -0.50 14.77
N THR A 346 19.32 -0.59 16.11
CA THR A 346 18.27 -1.29 16.86
C THR A 346 16.97 -0.51 16.99
N SER A 347 16.93 0.74 16.55
CA SER A 347 15.77 1.66 16.66
C SER A 347 15.17 2.01 15.30
N LEU A 348 15.11 1.04 14.37
CA LEU A 348 14.58 1.23 13.03
C LEU A 348 13.06 1.03 12.93
N LEU A 349 12.41 0.60 14.00
CA LEU A 349 10.96 0.43 14.06
C LEU A 349 10.35 1.35 15.11
N TYR A 350 9.20 1.92 14.78
CA TYR A 350 8.28 2.45 15.78
C TYR A 350 7.70 1.32 16.63
N SER A 351 7.50 1.57 17.91
CA SER A 351 6.79 0.61 18.74
C SER A 351 5.33 0.49 18.31
N ILE A 352 4.71 -0.66 18.52
CA ILE A 352 3.27 -0.85 18.24
C ILE A 352 2.40 0.17 18.97
N ARG A 353 2.82 0.61 20.17
CA ARG A 353 2.11 1.63 20.94
C ARG A 353 2.14 2.99 20.24
N GLU A 354 3.29 3.43 19.72
CA GLU A 354 3.43 4.67 18.96
C GLU A 354 2.61 4.58 17.68
N THR A 355 2.76 3.50 16.90
CA THR A 355 2.01 3.28 15.67
C THR A 355 0.49 3.31 15.87
N LEU A 356 -0.04 2.62 16.89
CA LEU A 356 -1.47 2.67 17.19
C LEU A 356 -1.94 4.04 17.67
N ALA A 357 -1.13 4.75 18.45
CA ALA A 357 -1.48 6.11 18.91
C ALA A 357 -1.59 7.09 17.73
N GLU A 358 -0.75 6.95 16.73
CA GLU A 358 -0.77 7.76 15.52
C GLU A 358 -2.02 7.50 14.65
N LEU A 359 -2.49 6.24 14.60
CA LEU A 359 -3.71 5.85 13.91
C LEU A 359 -5.00 6.28 14.63
N GLU A 360 -4.93 6.73 15.89
CA GLU A 360 -6.08 7.21 16.66
C GLU A 360 -6.42 8.67 16.31
N THR A 361 -6.93 8.87 15.11
CA THR A 361 -7.41 10.19 14.65
C THR A 361 -8.90 10.39 14.95
N PRO A 362 -9.41 11.63 14.85
CA PRO A 362 -10.86 11.89 14.93
C PRO A 362 -11.69 11.16 13.87
N HIS A 363 -11.06 10.70 12.79
CA HIS A 363 -11.69 9.99 11.67
C HIS A 363 -11.35 8.49 11.66
N THR A 364 -11.08 7.89 12.81
CA THR A 364 -10.75 6.46 12.94
C THR A 364 -11.97 5.60 13.26
N VAL A 365 -12.10 4.50 12.53
CA VAL A 365 -13.13 3.47 12.71
C VAL A 365 -12.48 2.11 12.96
N CYS A 366 -12.77 1.52 14.10
CA CYS A 366 -12.43 0.14 14.43
C CYS A 366 -13.51 -0.79 13.88
N VAL A 367 -13.18 -1.65 12.90
CA VAL A 367 -14.13 -2.55 12.24
C VAL A 367 -13.91 -3.98 12.74
N THR A 368 -14.90 -4.56 13.40
CA THR A 368 -14.77 -5.85 14.08
C THR A 368 -15.90 -6.84 13.74
N GLY A 369 -15.57 -8.13 13.73
CA GLY A 369 -16.57 -9.18 13.57
C GLY A 369 -17.44 -9.34 14.82
N LEU A 370 -16.84 -9.24 15.99
CA LEU A 370 -17.52 -9.29 17.29
C LEU A 370 -17.28 -8.01 18.06
N GLU A 371 -18.21 -7.67 18.94
CA GLU A 371 -17.98 -6.56 19.88
C GLU A 371 -16.81 -6.89 20.80
N GLN A 372 -15.85 -5.97 20.87
CA GLN A 372 -14.59 -6.14 21.60
C GLN A 372 -14.32 -4.94 22.50
N LYS A 373 -13.77 -5.20 23.68
CA LYS A 373 -13.19 -4.14 24.52
C LYS A 373 -11.76 -3.89 24.05
N LEU A 374 -11.54 -2.74 23.46
CA LEU A 374 -10.22 -2.31 23.02
C LEU A 374 -9.51 -1.65 24.21
N SER A 375 -8.60 -2.39 24.85
CA SER A 375 -7.83 -1.86 25.98
C SER A 375 -6.75 -0.92 25.47
N GLY A 376 -6.75 0.30 25.98
CA GLY A 376 -5.79 1.36 25.63
C GLY A 376 -6.25 2.30 24.53
N GLN A 377 -7.44 2.08 23.94
CA GLN A 377 -8.07 3.00 22.99
C GLN A 377 -9.35 3.60 23.57
N GLU A 378 -9.50 4.91 23.46
CA GLU A 378 -10.71 5.62 23.94
C GLU A 378 -11.76 5.65 22.84
N ILE A 379 -12.60 4.61 22.74
CA ILE A 379 -13.70 4.56 21.79
C ILE A 379 -14.83 5.46 22.22
N LYS A 380 -15.14 6.47 21.41
CA LYS A 380 -16.18 7.48 21.70
C LYS A 380 -17.59 6.92 21.56
N ASN A 381 -17.88 6.24 20.45
CA ASN A 381 -19.18 5.62 20.18
C ASN A 381 -19.00 4.20 19.64
N ARG A 382 -20.01 3.35 19.92
CA ARG A 382 -20.06 1.96 19.45
C ARG A 382 -21.33 1.71 18.67
N TYR A 383 -21.18 1.08 17.52
CA TYR A 383 -22.26 0.71 16.61
C TYR A 383 -22.24 -0.80 16.39
N SER A 384 -23.39 -1.37 16.04
CA SER A 384 -23.48 -2.79 15.72
C SER A 384 -24.44 -3.00 14.55
N ILE A 385 -24.00 -3.74 13.55
CA ILE A 385 -24.82 -4.11 12.41
C ILE A 385 -24.97 -5.63 12.35
N GLN A 386 -26.05 -6.09 11.74
CA GLN A 386 -26.28 -7.52 11.51
C GLN A 386 -25.92 -7.86 10.07
N THR A 387 -24.90 -8.68 9.90
CA THR A 387 -24.51 -9.20 8.60
C THR A 387 -24.44 -10.71 8.62
N ARG A 388 -24.51 -11.34 7.46
CA ARG A 388 -24.32 -12.78 7.29
C ARG A 388 -23.46 -13.01 6.07
N ASN A 389 -22.54 -13.96 6.16
CA ASN A 389 -21.81 -14.45 5.00
C ASN A 389 -22.72 -15.33 4.14
N ILE A 390 -22.56 -15.21 2.83
CA ILE A 390 -23.19 -16.10 1.86
C ILE A 390 -22.14 -17.14 1.45
N ASN A 391 -22.50 -18.40 1.59
CA ASN A 391 -21.64 -19.50 1.17
C ASN A 391 -21.51 -19.53 -0.37
N SER A 392 -20.32 -19.92 -0.84
CA SER A 392 -20.12 -20.20 -2.27
C SER A 392 -21.04 -21.33 -2.73
N TYR A 393 -21.61 -21.18 -3.91
CA TYR A 393 -22.48 -22.20 -4.49
C TYR A 393 -21.72 -23.37 -5.15
N GLN A 394 -20.39 -23.33 -5.17
CA GLN A 394 -19.50 -24.40 -5.69
C GLN A 394 -19.99 -25.00 -7.01
N ASN A 395 -20.40 -24.16 -7.95
CA ASN A 395 -21.02 -24.52 -9.22
C ASN A 395 -22.40 -25.20 -9.13
N SER A 396 -23.07 -25.19 -7.99
CA SER A 396 -24.45 -25.69 -7.86
C SER A 396 -25.46 -24.61 -8.25
N PHE A 397 -25.79 -24.58 -9.55
CA PHE A 397 -26.80 -23.63 -10.07
C PHE A 397 -28.17 -23.85 -9.46
N GLU A 398 -28.53 -25.10 -9.12
CA GLU A 398 -29.83 -25.41 -8.48
C GLU A 398 -29.93 -24.79 -7.09
N MET A 399 -28.87 -24.83 -6.29
CA MET A 399 -28.85 -24.19 -4.96
C MET A 399 -29.00 -22.67 -5.10
N LEU A 400 -28.29 -22.06 -6.04
CA LEU A 400 -28.39 -20.64 -6.33
C LEU A 400 -29.85 -20.26 -6.70
N ILE A 401 -30.48 -20.99 -7.62
CA ILE A 401 -31.89 -20.77 -8.00
C ILE A 401 -32.83 -20.90 -6.80
N GLY A 402 -32.62 -21.89 -5.93
CA GLY A 402 -33.40 -22.08 -4.71
C GLY A 402 -33.35 -20.85 -3.79
N ASP A 403 -32.15 -20.35 -3.53
CA ASP A 403 -31.94 -19.17 -2.70
C ASP A 403 -32.48 -17.89 -3.36
N LEU A 404 -32.27 -17.70 -4.66
CA LEU A 404 -32.79 -16.55 -5.41
C LEU A 404 -34.34 -16.51 -5.38
N LYS A 405 -35.02 -17.67 -5.49
CA LYS A 405 -36.45 -17.75 -5.36
C LYS A 405 -36.93 -17.41 -3.95
N ARG A 406 -36.20 -17.84 -2.92
CA ARG A 406 -36.46 -17.47 -1.53
C ARG A 406 -36.37 -15.96 -1.34
N TRP A 407 -35.25 -15.35 -1.72
CA TRP A 407 -35.01 -13.91 -1.60
C TRP A 407 -36.02 -13.09 -2.40
N LYS A 408 -36.41 -13.52 -3.61
CA LYS A 408 -37.45 -12.88 -4.38
C LYS A 408 -38.79 -12.87 -3.61
N LYS A 409 -39.17 -14.00 -3.01
CA LYS A 409 -40.40 -14.12 -2.19
C LYS A 409 -40.34 -13.20 -0.96
N GLU A 410 -39.20 -13.08 -0.33
CA GLU A 410 -38.97 -12.26 0.85
C GLU A 410 -38.74 -10.79 0.52
N LYS A 411 -38.78 -10.41 -0.79
CA LYS A 411 -38.59 -9.04 -1.28
C LYS A 411 -37.21 -8.48 -1.03
N TYR A 412 -36.17 -9.31 -1.11
CA TYR A 412 -34.78 -8.86 -1.10
C TYR A 412 -34.39 -8.15 -2.41
N ARG A 413 -33.48 -7.23 -2.31
CA ARG A 413 -32.72 -6.68 -3.42
C ARG A 413 -31.44 -7.52 -3.56
N VAL A 414 -31.23 -8.12 -4.71
CA VAL A 414 -30.15 -9.05 -4.94
C VAL A 414 -29.18 -8.47 -5.95
N VAL A 415 -27.91 -8.46 -5.61
CA VAL A 415 -26.81 -8.18 -6.55
C VAL A 415 -26.00 -9.46 -6.74
N LEU A 416 -25.91 -9.93 -7.97
CA LEU A 416 -25.13 -11.10 -8.34
C LEU A 416 -23.94 -10.65 -9.18
N LEU A 417 -22.74 -10.88 -8.64
CA LEU A 417 -21.47 -10.52 -9.26
C LEU A 417 -20.96 -11.64 -10.15
N SER A 418 -20.58 -11.31 -11.35
CA SER A 418 -20.03 -12.23 -12.35
C SER A 418 -18.64 -11.77 -12.82
N GLY A 419 -17.78 -12.71 -13.18
CA GLY A 419 -16.39 -12.45 -13.56
C GLY A 419 -16.20 -11.69 -14.88
N SER A 420 -17.26 -11.45 -15.66
CA SER A 420 -17.20 -10.58 -16.85
C SER A 420 -18.58 -10.05 -17.24
N ARG A 421 -18.61 -8.91 -17.95
CA ARG A 421 -19.86 -8.28 -18.45
C ARG A 421 -20.64 -9.21 -19.35
N THR A 422 -19.98 -9.95 -20.24
CA THR A 422 -20.62 -10.92 -21.14
C THR A 422 -21.27 -12.05 -20.36
N ARG A 423 -20.59 -12.59 -19.33
CA ARG A 423 -21.18 -13.64 -18.48
C ARG A 423 -22.34 -13.08 -17.66
N ALA A 424 -22.25 -11.87 -17.12
CA ALA A 424 -23.32 -11.23 -16.37
C ALA A 424 -24.61 -11.10 -17.22
N SER A 425 -24.48 -10.63 -18.47
CA SER A 425 -25.63 -10.50 -19.39
C SER A 425 -26.26 -11.85 -19.73
N ARG A 426 -25.43 -12.88 -19.96
CA ARG A 426 -25.90 -14.25 -20.23
C ARG A 426 -26.62 -14.82 -19.00
N LEU A 427 -26.01 -14.71 -17.83
CA LEU A 427 -26.57 -15.21 -16.58
C LEU A 427 -27.91 -14.54 -16.25
N ALA A 428 -28.04 -13.24 -16.50
CA ALA A 428 -29.34 -12.54 -16.35
C ALA A 428 -30.41 -13.09 -17.30
N GLY A 429 -30.03 -13.54 -18.50
CA GLY A 429 -30.92 -14.24 -19.45
C GLY A 429 -31.37 -15.61 -18.92
N ASP A 430 -30.39 -16.42 -18.50
CA ASP A 430 -30.63 -17.76 -17.96
C ASP A 430 -31.54 -17.73 -16.72
N LEU A 431 -31.34 -16.76 -15.81
CA LEU A 431 -32.18 -16.59 -14.62
C LEU A 431 -33.64 -16.25 -14.93
N ARG A 432 -33.92 -15.55 -16.04
CA ARG A 432 -35.30 -15.24 -16.46
C ARG A 432 -36.06 -16.48 -16.86
N GLU A 433 -35.41 -17.52 -17.38
CA GLU A 433 -36.03 -18.80 -17.71
C GLU A 433 -36.59 -19.51 -16.46
N TYR A 434 -36.05 -19.16 -15.26
CA TYR A 434 -36.54 -19.65 -13.97
C TYR A 434 -37.57 -18.73 -13.30
N GLU A 435 -38.19 -17.82 -14.07
CA GLU A 435 -39.18 -16.83 -13.59
C GLU A 435 -38.59 -15.83 -12.56
N LEU A 436 -37.28 -15.59 -12.58
CA LEU A 436 -36.62 -14.62 -11.75
C LEU A 436 -36.56 -13.25 -12.46
N SER A 437 -36.81 -12.17 -11.69
CA SER A 437 -36.77 -10.80 -12.20
C SER A 437 -35.31 -10.32 -12.29
N ALA A 438 -34.49 -10.96 -13.14
CA ALA A 438 -33.08 -10.69 -13.32
C ALA A 438 -32.86 -9.72 -14.48
N PHE A 439 -31.93 -8.76 -14.28
CA PHE A 439 -31.54 -7.81 -15.31
C PHE A 439 -30.04 -7.49 -15.21
N CYS A 440 -29.49 -7.03 -16.32
CA CYS A 440 -28.14 -6.47 -16.39
C CYS A 440 -28.27 -5.05 -16.98
N THR A 441 -27.55 -4.09 -16.44
CA THR A 441 -27.59 -2.70 -16.89
C THR A 441 -26.22 -2.05 -16.77
N ASP A 442 -25.94 -1.14 -17.69
CA ASP A 442 -24.78 -0.24 -17.64
C ASP A 442 -25.15 1.15 -17.08
N ASP A 443 -26.44 1.36 -16.75
CA ASP A 443 -26.92 2.60 -16.14
C ASP A 443 -26.54 2.65 -14.65
N PRO A 444 -25.64 3.56 -14.24
CA PRO A 444 -25.17 3.67 -12.85
C PRO A 444 -26.25 4.20 -11.90
N GLU A 445 -27.32 4.83 -12.42
CA GLU A 445 -28.41 5.39 -11.61
C GLU A 445 -29.57 4.38 -11.40
N ARG A 446 -29.54 3.23 -12.09
CA ARG A 446 -30.55 2.21 -11.96
C ARG A 446 -30.44 1.48 -10.61
N SER A 447 -31.36 1.76 -9.69
CA SER A 447 -31.49 1.06 -8.41
C SER A 447 -32.17 -0.29 -8.53
N VAL A 448 -31.79 -1.24 -7.67
CA VAL A 448 -32.46 -2.56 -7.55
C VAL A 448 -33.70 -2.44 -6.70
N GLN A 449 -34.84 -2.86 -7.22
CA GLN A 449 -36.11 -2.84 -6.49
C GLN A 449 -36.33 -4.12 -5.67
N PRO A 450 -37.20 -4.09 -4.62
CA PRO A 450 -37.48 -5.28 -3.84
C PRO A 450 -37.98 -6.45 -4.70
N GLY A 451 -37.27 -7.57 -4.66
CA GLY A 451 -37.54 -8.77 -5.45
C GLY A 451 -36.87 -8.81 -6.83
N GLU A 452 -36.11 -7.79 -7.19
CA GLU A 452 -35.27 -7.78 -8.40
C GLU A 452 -33.87 -8.34 -8.12
N ILE A 453 -33.24 -8.82 -9.19
CA ILE A 453 -31.87 -9.34 -9.20
C ILE A 453 -31.09 -8.58 -10.24
N LEU A 454 -30.15 -7.75 -9.80
CA LEU A 454 -29.13 -7.16 -10.68
C LEU A 454 -27.99 -8.16 -10.86
N VAL A 455 -27.67 -8.48 -12.11
CA VAL A 455 -26.46 -9.22 -12.45
C VAL A 455 -25.48 -8.23 -13.05
N THR A 456 -24.31 -8.09 -12.44
CA THR A 456 -23.30 -7.13 -12.87
C THR A 456 -21.89 -7.72 -12.80
N TYR A 457 -20.92 -7.00 -13.38
CA TYR A 457 -19.50 -7.36 -13.31
C TYR A 457 -18.90 -6.96 -11.98
N GLY A 458 -18.13 -7.87 -11.39
CA GLY A 458 -17.37 -7.65 -10.17
C GLY A 458 -16.96 -8.98 -9.54
N VAL A 459 -15.98 -8.92 -8.66
CA VAL A 459 -15.50 -10.08 -7.91
C VAL A 459 -15.32 -9.66 -6.44
N LEU A 460 -15.85 -10.44 -5.53
CA LEU A 460 -15.60 -10.35 -4.09
C LEU A 460 -15.22 -11.74 -3.58
N HIS A 461 -14.39 -11.80 -2.56
CA HIS A 461 -13.99 -13.08 -1.94
C HIS A 461 -15.16 -13.80 -1.28
N ARG A 462 -16.12 -13.04 -0.72
CA ARG A 462 -17.32 -13.58 -0.06
C ARG A 462 -18.55 -12.78 -0.40
N GLY A 463 -19.66 -13.48 -0.65
CA GLY A 463 -20.98 -12.86 -0.66
C GLY A 463 -21.41 -12.50 0.76
N PHE A 464 -22.33 -11.53 0.87
CA PHE A 464 -22.85 -11.06 2.16
C PHE A 464 -24.31 -10.63 2.10
N GLU A 465 -24.97 -10.63 3.23
CA GLU A 465 -26.36 -10.26 3.42
C GLU A 465 -26.50 -9.24 4.54
N TYR A 466 -27.32 -8.22 4.32
CA TYR A 466 -27.87 -7.33 5.34
C TYR A 466 -29.35 -7.65 5.57
N PRO A 467 -29.68 -8.52 6.56
CA PRO A 467 -31.06 -8.97 6.75
C PRO A 467 -32.05 -7.84 7.08
N GLN A 468 -31.59 -6.82 7.82
CA GLN A 468 -32.42 -5.69 8.28
C GLN A 468 -33.00 -4.89 7.12
N ILE A 469 -32.22 -4.71 6.05
CA ILE A 469 -32.61 -3.93 4.86
C ILE A 469 -32.91 -4.81 3.65
N LYS A 470 -32.91 -6.13 3.83
CA LYS A 470 -33.20 -7.13 2.78
C LYS A 470 -32.36 -6.91 1.54
N PHE A 471 -31.05 -6.78 1.74
CA PHE A 471 -30.05 -6.61 0.69
C PHE A 471 -29.03 -7.74 0.74
N VAL A 472 -28.72 -8.33 -0.40
CA VAL A 472 -27.76 -9.43 -0.52
C VAL A 472 -26.89 -9.26 -1.74
N VAL A 473 -25.57 -9.50 -1.55
CA VAL A 473 -24.58 -9.55 -2.61
C VAL A 473 -24.03 -10.97 -2.70
N ILE A 474 -24.02 -11.53 -3.90
CA ILE A 474 -23.57 -12.89 -4.19
C ILE A 474 -22.41 -12.78 -5.17
N THR A 475 -21.38 -13.60 -5.01
CA THR A 475 -20.28 -13.75 -5.96
C THR A 475 -20.30 -15.15 -6.58
N GLU A 476 -19.88 -15.24 -7.86
CA GLU A 476 -19.77 -16.52 -8.58
C GLU A 476 -18.62 -17.41 -8.08
N GLY A 477 -17.70 -16.88 -7.25
CA GLY A 477 -16.50 -17.57 -6.77
C GLY A 477 -16.72 -18.61 -5.71
#